data_dbd0b128c6f56dd57060b57d2c452117
#
_entry.id   dbd0b128c6f56dd57060b57d2c452117
#
_cell.length_a   1.000
_cell.length_b   1.000
_cell.length_c   1.000
_cell.angle_alpha   90.00
_cell.angle_beta   90.00
_cell.angle_gamma   90.00
#
_symmetry.space_group_name_H-M   'P 1'
#
loop_
_entity.id
_entity.type
_entity.pdbx_description
1 polymer ?
#
loop_
_entity_poly.entity_id
_entity_poly.type
_entity_poly.pdbx_seq_one_letter_code
_entity_poly.pdbx_strand_id
1 'polypeptide(L)'
;MIKTIKYSKDVDLERELARSQFSYDDVNETVESILKDVKARGDKALIEYTEKFDGVKLENLEVTEEEIQKAFDTIDKDLMEVIQYSHDNIKKFHEKQVRNDFLIRQENGVVLGQVVNPIEKVGLYVPGGTAAYPSTVLMNAVPAKIAGCDEIIMVTPPTADGTILSSILVAAKISGVDRIFKVGGAQSIAALSYGTETIPKVYKIGGPGNIYVAMAKKMVYGEVSIDMIAGPSEVLIIADESADSVHTAADLLSQAEHDKLAACILVTTSQRLADEVAIEVEKQLKELPREEIARTSIETQGRIIVVENMDEAVFVSNFVAPEHLELAVDNPFELLPRIKNAGSIFMGHNTPEPLGDYLAGPNHTLPTSGTAKFSSPLSVDDFIKKSSFIYYSKQGLEEVKDKVIKFAENEGLTAHARSVSKRFEK
;
A
#
# COMPACT_ATOMS: atom_id res chain seq x y z
N MET A 1 24.85 6.03 16.79
CA MET A 1 25.02 4.55 16.90
C MET A 1 23.66 3.91 17.20
N ILE A 2 23.33 2.79 16.57
CA ILE A 2 22.06 2.07 16.77
C ILE A 2 21.92 1.59 18.24
N LYS A 3 20.73 1.71 18.83
CA LYS A 3 20.48 1.34 20.24
C LYS A 3 20.29 -0.18 20.37
N THR A 4 21.09 -0.83 21.23
CA THR A 4 20.94 -2.26 21.55
C THR A 4 20.18 -2.44 22.87
N ILE A 5 19.21 -3.38 22.87
CA ILE A 5 18.35 -3.70 24.00
C ILE A 5 18.40 -5.20 24.23
N LYS A 6 18.62 -5.65 25.46
CA LYS A 6 18.42 -7.04 25.85
C LYS A 6 16.97 -7.21 26.26
N TYR A 7 16.25 -8.06 25.53
CA TYR A 7 14.84 -8.32 25.79
C TYR A 7 14.67 -9.15 27.09
N SER A 8 13.67 -8.79 27.85
CA SER A 8 13.09 -9.61 28.93
C SER A 8 11.61 -9.26 29.02
N LYS A 9 10.83 -10.07 29.72
CA LYS A 9 9.38 -9.83 29.90
C LYS A 9 9.04 -8.53 30.63
N ASP A 10 10.03 -7.92 31.29
CA ASP A 10 9.88 -6.64 31.99
C ASP A 10 10.17 -5.43 31.08
N VAL A 11 10.65 -5.67 29.85
CA VAL A 11 10.90 -4.61 28.87
C VAL A 11 9.57 -4.13 28.30
N ASP A 12 9.30 -2.85 28.47
CA ASP A 12 8.14 -2.17 27.86
C ASP A 12 8.39 -1.94 26.35
N LEU A 13 8.00 -2.93 25.54
CA LEU A 13 8.15 -2.86 24.08
C LEU A 13 7.37 -1.70 23.47
N GLU A 14 6.22 -1.31 24.03
CA GLU A 14 5.45 -0.17 23.51
C GLU A 14 6.26 1.12 23.61
N ARG A 15 6.93 1.31 24.74
CA ARG A 15 7.78 2.47 24.95
C ARG A 15 9.07 2.42 24.15
N GLU A 16 9.74 1.26 24.10
CA GLU A 16 11.04 1.12 23.42
C GLU A 16 10.91 1.17 21.89
N LEU A 17 9.76 0.77 21.36
CA LEU A 17 9.43 0.71 19.94
C LEU A 17 8.33 1.72 19.57
N ALA A 18 8.11 2.72 20.46
CA ALA A 18 7.18 3.79 20.18
C ALA A 18 7.59 4.51 18.87
N ARG A 19 6.72 4.45 17.87
CA ARG A 19 6.92 5.15 16.61
C ARG A 19 6.70 6.64 16.82
N SER A 20 7.52 7.46 16.18
CA SER A 20 7.33 8.90 16.19
C SER A 20 5.96 9.23 15.60
N GLN A 21 5.06 9.75 16.44
CA GLN A 21 3.78 10.24 15.95
C GLN A 21 4.00 11.65 15.37
N PHE A 22 3.60 11.83 14.12
CA PHE A 22 3.51 13.18 13.57
C PHE A 22 2.45 13.98 14.34
N SER A 23 2.75 15.25 14.65
CA SER A 23 1.68 16.20 14.95
C SER A 23 0.92 16.49 13.66
N TYR A 24 -0.29 15.95 13.56
CA TYR A 24 -1.13 16.09 12.37
C TYR A 24 -1.87 17.43 12.30
N ASP A 25 -1.83 18.25 13.35
CA ASP A 25 -2.72 19.40 13.48
C ASP A 25 -2.48 20.47 12.39
N ASP A 26 -1.24 20.92 12.19
CA ASP A 26 -0.89 21.89 11.16
C ASP A 26 -1.11 21.36 9.73
N VAL A 27 -0.86 20.05 9.55
CA VAL A 27 -1.06 19.36 8.26
C VAL A 27 -2.54 19.26 7.94
N ASN A 28 -3.39 18.99 8.94
CA ASN A 28 -4.83 18.86 8.79
C ASN A 28 -5.46 20.12 8.21
N GLU A 29 -5.18 21.28 8.80
CA GLU A 29 -5.75 22.56 8.35
C GLU A 29 -5.33 22.88 6.91
N THR A 30 -4.06 22.68 6.60
CA THR A 30 -3.53 22.91 5.25
C THR A 30 -4.21 22.00 4.23
N VAL A 31 -4.31 20.71 4.51
CA VAL A 31 -4.92 19.73 3.59
C VAL A 31 -6.41 20.02 3.43
N GLU A 32 -7.13 20.27 4.52
CA GLU A 32 -8.56 20.61 4.45
C GLU A 32 -8.82 21.83 3.58
N SER A 33 -7.97 22.86 3.70
CA SER A 33 -8.05 24.07 2.87
C SER A 33 -7.84 23.74 1.38
N ILE A 34 -6.83 22.90 1.05
CA ILE A 34 -6.57 22.48 -0.33
C ILE A 34 -7.74 21.68 -0.90
N LEU A 35 -8.29 20.72 -0.12
CA LEU A 35 -9.42 19.90 -0.55
C LEU A 35 -10.66 20.76 -0.87
N LYS A 36 -10.99 21.71 0.00
CA LYS A 36 -12.11 22.66 -0.20
C LYS A 36 -11.90 23.52 -1.43
N ASP A 37 -10.69 24.01 -1.63
CA ASP A 37 -10.36 24.91 -2.72
C ASP A 37 -10.43 24.21 -4.08
N VAL A 38 -9.85 23.01 -4.22
CA VAL A 38 -9.96 22.21 -5.44
C VAL A 38 -11.41 21.84 -5.74
N LYS A 39 -12.18 21.46 -4.72
CA LYS A 39 -13.63 21.18 -4.87
C LYS A 39 -14.41 22.37 -5.41
N ALA A 40 -14.00 23.61 -5.06
CA ALA A 40 -14.69 24.82 -5.45
C ALA A 40 -14.24 25.38 -6.80
N ARG A 41 -12.93 25.26 -7.15
CA ARG A 41 -12.31 25.94 -8.30
C ARG A 41 -11.77 25.00 -9.37
N GLY A 42 -11.83 23.68 -9.18
CA GLY A 42 -11.44 22.66 -10.17
C GLY A 42 -10.00 22.84 -10.69
N ASP A 43 -9.84 22.73 -11.99
CA ASP A 43 -8.53 22.79 -12.68
C ASP A 43 -7.75 24.07 -12.39
N LYS A 44 -8.45 25.18 -12.18
CA LYS A 44 -7.80 26.45 -11.83
C LYS A 44 -7.00 26.35 -10.52
N ALA A 45 -7.56 25.71 -9.51
CA ALA A 45 -6.83 25.46 -8.27
C ALA A 45 -5.64 24.52 -8.48
N LEU A 46 -5.81 23.47 -9.28
CA LEU A 46 -4.72 22.52 -9.59
C LEU A 46 -3.52 23.20 -10.25
N ILE A 47 -3.74 24.05 -11.24
CA ILE A 47 -2.70 24.80 -11.94
C ILE A 47 -1.97 25.75 -10.97
N GLU A 48 -2.70 26.47 -10.13
CA GLU A 48 -2.12 27.38 -9.14
C GLU A 48 -1.30 26.62 -8.08
N TYR A 49 -1.78 25.46 -7.60
CA TYR A 49 -1.02 24.64 -6.63
C TYR A 49 0.19 23.97 -7.27
N THR A 50 0.11 23.53 -8.51
CA THR A 50 1.26 22.99 -9.25
C THR A 50 2.33 24.06 -9.45
N GLU A 51 1.96 25.28 -9.83
CA GLU A 51 2.90 26.40 -9.91
C GLU A 51 3.53 26.71 -8.55
N LYS A 52 2.74 26.68 -7.47
CA LYS A 52 3.21 26.98 -6.12
C LYS A 52 4.14 25.93 -5.53
N PHE A 53 3.83 24.63 -5.73
CA PHE A 53 4.54 23.54 -5.04
C PHE A 53 5.58 22.86 -5.92
N ASP A 54 5.33 22.75 -7.22
CA ASP A 54 6.23 22.10 -8.16
C ASP A 54 7.04 23.11 -9.00
N GLY A 55 6.73 24.42 -8.87
CA GLY A 55 7.49 25.50 -9.50
C GLY A 55 7.27 25.65 -10.99
N VAL A 56 6.24 25.00 -11.55
CA VAL A 56 5.97 25.01 -12.99
C VAL A 56 4.51 25.37 -13.28
N LYS A 57 4.32 26.27 -14.22
CA LYS A 57 3.00 26.65 -14.70
C LYS A 57 2.64 25.79 -15.92
N LEU A 58 1.60 24.98 -15.76
CA LEU A 58 1.11 24.10 -16.82
C LEU A 58 -0.03 24.77 -17.59
N GLU A 59 -0.05 24.55 -18.91
CA GLU A 59 -1.18 24.89 -19.78
C GLU A 59 -2.18 23.73 -19.85
N ASN A 60 -1.65 22.49 -19.86
CA ASN A 60 -2.42 21.25 -19.89
C ASN A 60 -2.00 20.33 -18.74
N LEU A 61 -2.99 19.83 -18.02
CA LEU A 61 -2.75 18.89 -16.91
C LEU A 61 -2.53 17.46 -17.41
N GLU A 62 -3.17 17.07 -18.52
CA GLU A 62 -3.08 15.71 -19.06
C GLU A 62 -1.83 15.54 -19.93
N VAL A 63 -1.20 14.36 -19.78
CA VAL A 63 -0.07 13.93 -20.61
C VAL A 63 -0.58 13.52 -21.99
N THR A 64 0.06 13.99 -23.04
CA THR A 64 -0.32 13.67 -24.43
C THR A 64 0.31 12.37 -24.92
N GLU A 65 -0.25 11.79 -25.97
CA GLU A 65 0.35 10.60 -26.62
C GLU A 65 1.73 10.91 -27.22
N GLU A 66 1.99 12.16 -27.62
CA GLU A 66 3.32 12.60 -28.11
C GLU A 66 4.36 12.58 -26.96
N GLU A 67 3.98 13.01 -25.76
CA GLU A 67 4.86 12.92 -24.58
C GLU A 67 5.16 11.46 -24.23
N ILE A 68 4.18 10.58 -24.31
CA ILE A 68 4.36 9.14 -24.10
C ILE A 68 5.29 8.55 -25.16
N GLN A 69 5.06 8.84 -26.45
CA GLN A 69 5.92 8.34 -27.52
C GLN A 69 7.37 8.84 -27.37
N LYS A 70 7.56 10.11 -27.03
CA LYS A 70 8.88 10.66 -26.74
C LYS A 70 9.56 9.93 -25.57
N ALA A 71 8.81 9.53 -24.56
CA ALA A 71 9.35 8.76 -23.44
C ALA A 71 9.89 7.40 -23.90
N PHE A 72 9.18 6.70 -24.77
CA PHE A 72 9.68 5.44 -25.38
C PHE A 72 10.90 5.64 -26.25
N ASP A 73 10.99 6.76 -26.95
CA ASP A 73 12.13 7.06 -27.83
C ASP A 73 13.40 7.44 -27.06
N THR A 74 13.23 7.94 -25.81
CA THR A 74 14.33 8.51 -25.03
C THR A 74 14.75 7.67 -23.83
N ILE A 75 13.94 6.70 -23.39
CA ILE A 75 14.28 5.84 -22.24
C ILE A 75 15.52 5.00 -22.57
N ASP A 76 16.33 4.76 -21.55
CA ASP A 76 17.40 3.78 -21.63
C ASP A 76 16.83 2.38 -21.90
N LYS A 77 17.40 1.66 -22.88
CA LYS A 77 16.87 0.37 -23.33
C LYS A 77 16.99 -0.72 -22.26
N ASP A 78 18.09 -0.72 -21.52
CA ASP A 78 18.31 -1.71 -20.47
C ASP A 78 17.30 -1.48 -19.33
N LEU A 79 17.03 -0.21 -18.99
CA LEU A 79 16.00 0.15 -18.03
C LEU A 79 14.60 -0.25 -18.50
N MET A 80 14.28 -0.08 -19.78
CA MET A 80 13.00 -0.51 -20.34
C MET A 80 12.82 -2.05 -20.22
N GLU A 81 13.87 -2.81 -20.49
CA GLU A 81 13.84 -4.27 -20.31
C GLU A 81 13.64 -4.68 -18.85
N VAL A 82 14.26 -3.96 -17.91
CA VAL A 82 14.07 -4.19 -16.46
C VAL A 82 12.63 -3.86 -16.04
N ILE A 83 12.05 -2.75 -16.52
CA ILE A 83 10.65 -2.40 -16.27
C ILE A 83 9.71 -3.48 -16.81
N GLN A 84 9.94 -3.98 -18.01
CA GLN A 84 9.13 -5.06 -18.60
C GLN A 84 9.25 -6.35 -17.79
N TYR A 85 10.46 -6.73 -17.38
CA TYR A 85 10.70 -7.92 -16.57
C TYR A 85 10.00 -7.84 -15.22
N SER A 86 10.07 -6.68 -14.55
CA SER A 86 9.36 -6.41 -13.31
C SER A 86 7.84 -6.52 -13.49
N HIS A 87 7.29 -5.86 -14.52
CA HIS A 87 5.88 -5.95 -14.89
C HIS A 87 5.40 -7.41 -15.00
N ASP A 88 6.16 -8.24 -15.72
CA ASP A 88 5.77 -9.62 -15.99
C ASP A 88 5.77 -10.48 -14.73
N ASN A 89 6.72 -10.26 -13.81
CA ASN A 89 6.75 -10.93 -12.50
C ASN A 89 5.58 -10.49 -11.61
N ILE A 90 5.30 -9.18 -11.54
CA ILE A 90 4.17 -8.62 -10.78
C ILE A 90 2.86 -9.19 -11.33
N LYS A 91 2.69 -9.19 -12.65
CA LYS A 91 1.52 -9.75 -13.32
C LYS A 91 1.33 -11.23 -12.98
N LYS A 92 2.38 -12.03 -13.14
CA LYS A 92 2.35 -13.48 -12.84
C LYS A 92 1.95 -13.79 -11.40
N PHE A 93 2.40 -12.98 -10.44
CA PHE A 93 2.02 -13.14 -9.04
C PHE A 93 0.56 -12.76 -8.82
N HIS A 94 0.15 -11.57 -9.26
CA HIS A 94 -1.17 -11.03 -8.98
C HIS A 94 -2.30 -11.76 -9.74
N GLU A 95 -2.02 -12.39 -10.88
CA GLU A 95 -2.99 -13.26 -11.57
C GLU A 95 -3.48 -14.43 -10.68
N LYS A 96 -2.71 -14.84 -9.66
CA LYS A 96 -3.14 -15.87 -8.69
C LYS A 96 -4.12 -15.36 -7.65
N GLN A 97 -4.32 -14.05 -7.56
CA GLN A 97 -5.23 -13.43 -6.60
C GLN A 97 -6.65 -13.21 -7.16
N VAL A 98 -6.87 -13.49 -8.43
CA VAL A 98 -8.18 -13.30 -9.09
C VAL A 98 -9.25 -14.14 -8.38
N ARG A 99 -10.37 -13.49 -8.03
CA ARG A 99 -11.52 -14.11 -7.38
C ARG A 99 -12.58 -14.46 -8.39
N ASN A 100 -13.30 -15.56 -8.13
CA ASN A 100 -14.41 -16.02 -8.95
C ASN A 100 -15.74 -15.83 -8.24
N ASP A 101 -16.80 -15.72 -9.03
CA ASP A 101 -18.18 -15.84 -8.58
C ASP A 101 -18.44 -17.22 -7.99
N PHE A 102 -19.40 -17.30 -7.07
CA PHE A 102 -19.92 -18.58 -6.65
C PHE A 102 -21.44 -18.55 -6.49
N LEU A 103 -22.08 -19.71 -6.60
CA LEU A 103 -23.50 -19.89 -6.33
C LEU A 103 -23.77 -21.22 -5.61
N ILE A 104 -24.80 -21.19 -4.77
CA ILE A 104 -25.32 -22.33 -4.00
C ILE A 104 -26.77 -22.54 -4.44
N ARG A 105 -27.11 -23.73 -4.90
CA ARG A 105 -28.49 -24.13 -5.25
C ARG A 105 -29.05 -25.07 -4.20
N GLN A 106 -30.31 -24.86 -3.84
CA GLN A 106 -31.08 -25.76 -2.96
C GLN A 106 -32.19 -26.45 -3.74
N GLU A 107 -32.65 -27.62 -3.27
CA GLU A 107 -33.68 -28.44 -3.95
C GLU A 107 -35.00 -27.71 -4.07
N ASN A 108 -35.35 -26.83 -3.12
CA ASN A 108 -36.58 -26.02 -3.13
C ASN A 108 -36.53 -24.80 -4.08
N GLY A 109 -35.52 -24.73 -4.96
CA GLY A 109 -35.37 -23.66 -5.95
C GLY A 109 -34.84 -22.35 -5.39
N VAL A 110 -34.20 -22.39 -4.22
CA VAL A 110 -33.43 -21.25 -3.68
C VAL A 110 -32.06 -21.22 -4.33
N VAL A 111 -31.62 -20.04 -4.77
CA VAL A 111 -30.27 -19.82 -5.29
C VAL A 111 -29.64 -18.61 -4.56
N LEU A 112 -28.51 -18.85 -3.94
CA LEU A 112 -27.72 -17.83 -3.26
C LEU A 112 -26.35 -17.73 -3.93
N GLY A 113 -25.77 -16.56 -3.97
CA GLY A 113 -24.42 -16.44 -4.54
C GLY A 113 -23.79 -15.09 -4.31
N GLN A 114 -22.61 -14.97 -4.85
CA GLN A 114 -21.85 -13.73 -4.84
C GLN A 114 -21.24 -13.52 -6.22
N VAL A 115 -21.37 -12.30 -6.73
CA VAL A 115 -20.68 -11.84 -7.94
C VAL A 115 -19.52 -10.92 -7.55
N VAL A 116 -18.43 -11.06 -8.26
CA VAL A 116 -17.22 -10.25 -8.11
C VAL A 116 -17.16 -9.26 -9.27
N ASN A 117 -17.17 -7.99 -8.96
CA ASN A 117 -17.12 -6.93 -9.96
C ASN A 117 -15.89 -6.05 -9.74
N PRO A 118 -15.20 -5.60 -10.78
CA PRO A 118 -14.16 -4.60 -10.64
C PRO A 118 -14.73 -3.28 -10.15
N ILE A 119 -13.87 -2.46 -9.55
CA ILE A 119 -14.13 -1.03 -9.36
C ILE A 119 -13.92 -0.36 -10.71
N GLU A 120 -14.95 0.33 -11.22
CA GLU A 120 -14.96 0.87 -12.59
C GLU A 120 -13.81 1.86 -12.83
N LYS A 121 -13.67 2.88 -11.94
CA LYS A 121 -12.67 3.95 -12.07
C LYS A 121 -11.77 4.01 -10.85
N VAL A 122 -10.48 3.90 -11.07
CA VAL A 122 -9.47 3.96 -10.00
C VAL A 122 -8.43 5.04 -10.30
N GLY A 123 -8.01 5.74 -9.24
CA GLY A 123 -6.95 6.74 -9.28
C GLY A 123 -5.69 6.22 -8.61
N LEU A 124 -4.57 6.37 -9.27
CA LEU A 124 -3.27 5.96 -8.75
C LEU A 124 -2.41 7.20 -8.50
N TYR A 125 -1.99 7.38 -7.26
CA TYR A 125 -1.00 8.41 -6.92
C TYR A 125 0.40 7.81 -7.02
N VAL A 126 1.25 8.44 -7.83
CA VAL A 126 2.66 8.09 -7.94
C VAL A 126 3.50 9.26 -7.44
N PRO A 127 4.34 9.05 -6.43
CA PRO A 127 5.22 10.12 -5.94
C PRO A 127 6.19 10.60 -7.02
N GLY A 128 6.55 11.87 -6.95
CA GLY A 128 7.59 12.48 -7.75
C GLY A 128 8.53 13.29 -6.86
N GLY A 129 9.43 14.05 -7.45
CA GLY A 129 10.40 14.89 -6.74
C GLY A 129 11.83 14.40 -6.96
N THR A 130 12.57 14.07 -5.89
CA THR A 130 14.00 13.74 -5.96
C THR A 130 14.28 12.32 -6.50
N ALA A 131 13.30 11.44 -6.55
CA ALA A 131 13.43 10.09 -7.07
C ALA A 131 12.29 9.75 -8.04
N ALA A 132 12.58 8.88 -9.02
CA ALA A 132 11.60 8.28 -9.92
C ALA A 132 11.14 6.93 -9.35
N TYR A 133 9.84 6.68 -9.39
CA TYR A 133 9.26 5.44 -8.86
C TYR A 133 8.46 4.67 -9.93
N PRO A 134 9.10 4.19 -11.02
CA PRO A 134 8.42 3.35 -12.01
C PRO A 134 7.89 2.04 -11.39
N SER A 135 8.56 1.50 -10.36
CA SER A 135 8.08 0.35 -9.59
C SER A 135 6.73 0.60 -8.95
N THR A 136 6.51 1.78 -8.34
CA THR A 136 5.22 2.16 -7.75
C THR A 136 4.10 2.21 -8.81
N VAL A 137 4.41 2.65 -10.03
CA VAL A 137 3.44 2.59 -11.14
C VAL A 137 3.01 1.15 -11.40
N LEU A 138 3.98 0.24 -11.58
CA LEU A 138 3.72 -1.17 -11.85
C LEU A 138 2.94 -1.83 -10.71
N MET A 139 3.39 -1.63 -9.47
CA MET A 139 2.79 -2.25 -8.28
C MET A 139 1.34 -1.82 -8.03
N ASN A 140 0.95 -0.64 -8.48
CA ASN A 140 -0.42 -0.16 -8.33
C ASN A 140 -1.28 -0.46 -9.58
N ALA A 141 -0.75 -0.24 -10.78
CA ALA A 141 -1.54 -0.36 -12.01
C ALA A 141 -1.77 -1.82 -12.44
N VAL A 142 -0.78 -2.70 -12.29
CA VAL A 142 -0.91 -4.09 -12.73
C VAL A 142 -2.03 -4.84 -12.00
N PRO A 143 -2.15 -4.82 -10.65
CA PRO A 143 -3.28 -5.47 -9.98
C PRO A 143 -4.62 -4.83 -10.31
N ALA A 144 -4.70 -3.50 -10.53
CA ALA A 144 -5.92 -2.83 -10.99
C ALA A 144 -6.35 -3.31 -12.37
N LYS A 145 -5.39 -3.48 -13.30
CA LYS A 145 -5.65 -4.02 -14.64
C LYS A 145 -6.09 -5.47 -14.61
N ILE A 146 -5.48 -6.30 -13.79
CA ILE A 146 -5.87 -7.71 -13.59
C ILE A 146 -7.26 -7.82 -12.98
N ALA A 147 -7.63 -6.92 -12.06
CA ALA A 147 -8.98 -6.85 -11.49
C ALA A 147 -10.05 -6.54 -12.53
N GLY A 148 -9.68 -5.92 -13.67
CA GLY A 148 -10.60 -5.56 -14.74
C GLY A 148 -11.20 -4.16 -14.58
N CYS A 149 -10.54 -3.23 -13.89
CA CYS A 149 -10.99 -1.83 -13.81
C CYS A 149 -11.13 -1.22 -15.21
N ASP A 150 -12.24 -0.50 -15.46
CA ASP A 150 -12.57 0.06 -16.76
C ASP A 150 -11.66 1.25 -17.13
N GLU A 151 -11.34 2.09 -16.13
CA GLU A 151 -10.51 3.27 -16.31
C GLU A 151 -9.50 3.41 -15.15
N ILE A 152 -8.22 3.41 -15.47
CA ILE A 152 -7.10 3.58 -14.55
C ILE A 152 -6.47 4.95 -14.81
N ILE A 153 -6.62 5.86 -13.86
CA ILE A 153 -6.14 7.23 -13.92
C ILE A 153 -4.93 7.37 -13.01
N MET A 154 -3.82 7.89 -13.53
CA MET A 154 -2.63 8.15 -12.75
C MET A 154 -2.41 9.66 -12.57
N VAL A 155 -2.07 10.09 -11.36
CA VAL A 155 -1.61 11.43 -11.05
C VAL A 155 -0.19 11.36 -10.49
N THR A 156 0.68 12.27 -10.93
CA THR A 156 2.07 12.38 -10.48
C THR A 156 2.54 13.83 -10.67
N PRO A 157 3.35 14.39 -9.76
CA PRO A 157 3.85 15.75 -9.93
C PRO A 157 4.76 15.83 -11.14
N PRO A 158 4.72 16.95 -11.89
CA PRO A 158 5.64 17.20 -12.98
C PRO A 158 7.06 17.51 -12.47
N THR A 159 8.04 17.36 -13.34
CA THR A 159 9.40 17.89 -13.15
C THR A 159 9.41 19.42 -13.39
N ALA A 160 10.51 20.08 -13.04
CA ALA A 160 10.63 21.53 -13.14
C ALA A 160 10.46 22.10 -14.57
N ASP A 161 10.60 21.26 -15.60
CA ASP A 161 10.35 21.61 -17.00
C ASP A 161 8.90 21.31 -17.46
N GLY A 162 8.04 20.87 -16.55
CA GLY A 162 6.62 20.58 -16.85
C GLY A 162 6.37 19.22 -17.49
N THR A 163 7.38 18.35 -17.54
CA THR A 163 7.27 17.00 -18.09
C THR A 163 7.13 15.93 -16.99
N ILE A 164 6.92 14.69 -17.38
CA ILE A 164 7.03 13.52 -16.52
C ILE A 164 8.24 12.70 -16.97
N LEU A 165 8.95 12.10 -16.01
CA LEU A 165 10.11 11.24 -16.31
C LEU A 165 9.74 10.10 -17.25
N SER A 166 10.59 9.83 -18.25
CA SER A 166 10.34 8.78 -19.27
C SER A 166 10.08 7.42 -18.64
N SER A 167 10.78 7.04 -17.57
CA SER A 167 10.58 5.77 -16.88
C SER A 167 9.18 5.63 -16.26
N ILE A 168 8.59 6.71 -15.75
CA ILE A 168 7.23 6.74 -15.21
C ILE A 168 6.19 6.57 -16.34
N LEU A 169 6.35 7.31 -17.46
CA LEU A 169 5.43 7.22 -18.59
C LEU A 169 5.47 5.84 -19.26
N VAL A 170 6.66 5.28 -19.44
CA VAL A 170 6.84 3.94 -20.00
C VAL A 170 6.23 2.88 -19.09
N ALA A 171 6.49 2.93 -17.76
CA ALA A 171 5.88 2.01 -16.80
C ALA A 171 4.35 2.13 -16.79
N ALA A 172 3.79 3.33 -16.85
CA ALA A 172 2.36 3.57 -16.91
C ALA A 172 1.73 2.95 -18.17
N LYS A 173 2.35 3.15 -19.34
CA LYS A 173 1.84 2.59 -20.61
C LYS A 173 1.94 1.06 -20.63
N ILE A 174 3.05 0.48 -20.18
CA ILE A 174 3.25 -0.98 -20.10
C ILE A 174 2.22 -1.62 -19.15
N SER A 175 1.93 -0.99 -18.02
CA SER A 175 0.99 -1.50 -17.01
C SER A 175 -0.49 -1.24 -17.34
N GLY A 176 -0.79 -0.52 -18.43
CA GLY A 176 -2.14 -0.30 -18.92
C GLY A 176 -2.89 0.83 -18.22
N VAL A 177 -2.18 1.86 -17.74
CA VAL A 177 -2.79 3.12 -17.31
C VAL A 177 -3.43 3.81 -18.51
N ASP A 178 -4.68 4.26 -18.36
CA ASP A 178 -5.47 4.84 -19.45
C ASP A 178 -5.22 6.34 -19.61
N ARG A 179 -5.11 7.09 -18.48
CA ARG A 179 -4.89 8.54 -18.49
C ARG A 179 -3.88 8.95 -17.41
N ILE A 180 -3.06 9.93 -17.73
CA ILE A 180 -1.98 10.42 -16.84
C ILE A 180 -2.10 11.93 -16.69
N PHE A 181 -2.04 12.43 -15.45
CA PHE A 181 -2.12 13.85 -15.16
C PHE A 181 -0.92 14.36 -14.37
N LYS A 182 -0.41 15.51 -14.76
CA LYS A 182 0.75 16.23 -14.21
C LYS A 182 0.38 17.02 -12.96
N VAL A 183 -0.13 16.34 -11.93
CA VAL A 183 -0.56 16.95 -10.67
C VAL A 183 -0.14 16.06 -9.50
N GLY A 184 0.59 16.62 -8.54
CA GLY A 184 1.01 15.95 -7.32
C GLY A 184 0.25 16.40 -6.07
N GLY A 185 0.74 16.01 -4.88
CA GLY A 185 0.30 16.51 -3.58
C GLY A 185 -1.16 16.25 -3.21
N ALA A 186 -1.62 16.92 -2.15
CA ALA A 186 -3.00 16.79 -1.65
C ALA A 186 -4.05 17.25 -2.68
N GLN A 187 -3.71 18.20 -3.55
CA GLN A 187 -4.61 18.71 -4.58
C GLN A 187 -4.94 17.65 -5.64
N SER A 188 -4.03 16.73 -5.95
CA SER A 188 -4.31 15.62 -6.87
C SER A 188 -5.30 14.61 -6.26
N ILE A 189 -5.19 14.36 -4.95
CA ILE A 189 -6.14 13.51 -4.22
C ILE A 189 -7.54 14.15 -4.21
N ALA A 190 -7.61 15.48 -4.04
CA ALA A 190 -8.87 16.22 -4.15
C ALA A 190 -9.49 16.07 -5.55
N ALA A 191 -8.67 16.24 -6.60
CA ALA A 191 -9.13 16.12 -7.98
C ALA A 191 -9.68 14.71 -8.27
N LEU A 192 -8.98 13.68 -7.89
CA LEU A 192 -9.46 12.28 -8.03
C LEU A 192 -10.75 12.02 -7.24
N SER A 193 -10.89 12.64 -6.06
CA SER A 193 -12.04 12.40 -5.18
C SER A 193 -13.32 13.12 -5.62
N TYR A 194 -13.20 14.36 -6.10
CA TYR A 194 -14.35 15.19 -6.43
C TYR A 194 -14.61 15.29 -7.93
N GLY A 195 -13.60 15.04 -8.74
CA GLY A 195 -13.58 15.38 -10.17
C GLY A 195 -13.30 16.85 -10.39
N THR A 196 -12.75 17.19 -11.54
CA THR A 196 -12.57 18.55 -12.04
C THR A 196 -13.02 18.61 -13.52
N GLU A 197 -12.78 19.72 -14.20
CA GLU A 197 -13.10 19.84 -15.63
C GLU A 197 -12.31 18.82 -16.48
N THR A 198 -11.07 18.51 -16.08
CA THR A 198 -10.16 17.63 -16.84
C THR A 198 -9.99 16.26 -16.20
N ILE A 199 -9.88 16.18 -14.85
CA ILE A 199 -9.63 14.95 -14.13
C ILE A 199 -10.95 14.33 -13.68
N PRO A 200 -11.31 13.11 -14.17
CA PRO A 200 -12.54 12.45 -13.75
C PRO A 200 -12.51 12.06 -12.27
N LYS A 201 -13.69 12.09 -11.62
CA LYS A 201 -13.88 11.49 -10.29
C LYS A 201 -13.68 9.97 -10.39
N VAL A 202 -12.96 9.41 -9.41
CA VAL A 202 -12.73 7.97 -9.26
C VAL A 202 -13.48 7.42 -8.05
N TYR A 203 -13.51 6.08 -7.93
CA TYR A 203 -14.17 5.39 -6.81
C TYR A 203 -13.19 4.81 -5.80
N LYS A 204 -11.92 4.63 -6.19
CA LYS A 204 -10.83 4.25 -5.28
C LYS A 204 -9.54 4.99 -5.65
N ILE A 205 -8.77 5.36 -4.62
CA ILE A 205 -7.44 5.96 -4.77
C ILE A 205 -6.43 5.04 -4.09
N GLY A 206 -5.40 4.63 -4.84
CA GLY A 206 -4.25 3.87 -4.36
C GLY A 206 -2.94 4.61 -4.57
N GLY A 207 -1.90 4.11 -3.92
CA GLY A 207 -0.54 4.60 -4.05
C GLY A 207 0.01 5.33 -2.81
N PRO A 208 1.32 5.17 -2.54
CA PRO A 208 2.01 5.82 -1.43
C PRO A 208 2.24 7.31 -1.73
N GLY A 209 2.36 8.12 -0.69
CA GLY A 209 2.66 9.54 -0.81
C GLY A 209 3.16 10.12 0.50
N ASN A 210 3.60 11.38 0.46
CA ASN A 210 4.02 12.08 1.65
C ASN A 210 2.86 12.32 2.63
N ILE A 211 3.16 12.90 3.80
CA ILE A 211 2.19 13.14 4.86
C ILE A 211 0.94 13.93 4.40
N TYR A 212 1.09 14.88 3.45
CA TYR A 212 -0.04 15.65 2.92
C TYR A 212 -0.96 14.79 2.06
N VAL A 213 -0.38 13.87 1.27
CA VAL A 213 -1.12 12.92 0.45
C VAL A 213 -1.81 11.88 1.34
N ALA A 214 -1.12 11.32 2.32
CA ALA A 214 -1.68 10.37 3.27
C ALA A 214 -2.86 10.99 4.05
N MET A 215 -2.71 12.24 4.49
CA MET A 215 -3.77 12.97 5.17
C MET A 215 -4.95 13.31 4.24
N ALA A 216 -4.68 13.71 3.01
CA ALA A 216 -5.73 13.95 2.03
C ALA A 216 -6.54 12.68 1.76
N LYS A 217 -5.89 11.52 1.56
CA LYS A 217 -6.55 10.21 1.43
C LYS A 217 -7.42 9.89 2.65
N LYS A 218 -6.91 10.12 3.86
CA LYS A 218 -7.69 9.94 5.10
C LYS A 218 -8.94 10.81 5.14
N MET A 219 -8.84 12.08 4.74
CA MET A 219 -9.96 13.03 4.80
C MET A 219 -11.03 12.77 3.75
N VAL A 220 -10.68 12.22 2.59
CA VAL A 220 -11.65 11.92 1.53
C VAL A 220 -12.24 10.50 1.66
N TYR A 221 -11.78 9.69 2.61
CA TYR A 221 -12.33 8.37 2.83
C TYR A 221 -13.81 8.44 3.19
N GLY A 222 -14.64 7.69 2.46
CA GLY A 222 -16.09 7.77 2.53
C GLY A 222 -16.72 8.51 1.34
N GLU A 223 -16.05 9.51 0.76
CA GLU A 223 -16.40 10.06 -0.56
C GLU A 223 -15.83 9.16 -1.67
N VAL A 224 -14.64 8.64 -1.45
CA VAL A 224 -13.91 7.69 -2.30
C VAL A 224 -13.25 6.63 -1.39
N SER A 225 -13.10 5.40 -1.87
CA SER A 225 -12.31 4.39 -1.16
C SER A 225 -10.81 4.68 -1.31
N ILE A 226 -10.01 4.24 -0.33
CA ILE A 226 -8.55 4.30 -0.40
C ILE A 226 -7.96 2.89 -0.21
N ASP A 227 -6.69 2.72 -0.57
CA ASP A 227 -5.90 1.51 -0.25
C ASP A 227 -5.58 1.45 1.25
N MET A 228 -4.70 2.35 1.71
CA MET A 228 -4.27 2.44 3.11
C MET A 228 -3.81 3.87 3.44
N ILE A 229 -3.57 4.10 4.73
CA ILE A 229 -2.90 5.30 5.23
C ILE A 229 -1.47 4.88 5.53
N ALA A 230 -0.53 5.20 4.64
CA ALA A 230 0.86 4.87 4.80
C ALA A 230 1.54 5.79 5.83
N GLY A 231 2.31 5.18 6.71
CA GLY A 231 3.29 5.86 7.58
C GLY A 231 4.71 5.76 7.01
N PRO A 232 5.73 6.12 7.80
CA PRO A 232 7.13 5.89 7.45
C PRO A 232 7.41 4.40 7.24
N SER A 233 8.34 4.10 6.34
CA SER A 233 8.72 2.73 6.01
C SER A 233 9.44 2.02 7.15
N GLU A 234 9.33 0.70 7.20
CA GLU A 234 9.81 -0.13 8.30
C GLU A 234 10.43 -1.43 7.81
N VAL A 235 11.58 -1.82 8.38
CA VAL A 235 12.13 -3.16 8.26
C VAL A 235 12.36 -3.77 9.63
N LEU A 236 11.98 -5.04 9.80
CA LEU A 236 12.38 -5.86 10.93
C LEU A 236 13.05 -7.12 10.41
N ILE A 237 14.26 -7.40 10.90
CA ILE A 237 15.04 -8.57 10.54
C ILE A 237 15.06 -9.51 11.74
N ILE A 238 14.58 -10.75 11.61
CA ILE A 238 14.85 -11.82 12.55
C ILE A 238 16.09 -12.57 12.06
N ALA A 239 17.14 -12.60 12.86
CA ALA A 239 18.40 -13.25 12.51
C ALA A 239 18.93 -14.10 13.66
N ASP A 240 19.55 -15.23 13.33
CA ASP A 240 20.32 -16.06 14.26
C ASP A 240 21.84 -15.95 13.99
N GLU A 241 22.63 -16.84 14.57
CA GLU A 241 24.09 -16.82 14.41
C GLU A 241 24.58 -17.17 13.00
N SER A 242 23.70 -17.70 12.12
CA SER A 242 24.02 -18.04 10.73
C SER A 242 24.03 -16.82 9.80
N ALA A 243 23.40 -15.71 10.24
CA ALA A 243 23.31 -14.49 9.45
C ALA A 243 24.67 -13.78 9.33
N ASP A 244 24.88 -13.18 8.16
CA ASP A 244 26.03 -12.33 7.87
C ASP A 244 25.79 -10.89 8.37
N SER A 245 26.70 -10.37 9.20
CA SER A 245 26.57 -9.04 9.78
C SER A 245 26.67 -7.91 8.76
N VAL A 246 27.41 -8.12 7.67
CA VAL A 246 27.56 -7.13 6.59
C VAL A 246 26.27 -7.00 5.80
N HIS A 247 25.64 -8.15 5.45
CA HIS A 247 24.37 -8.19 4.76
C HIS A 247 23.25 -7.60 5.62
N THR A 248 23.14 -8.04 6.87
CA THR A 248 22.11 -7.54 7.82
C THR A 248 22.22 -6.03 8.03
N ALA A 249 23.44 -5.49 8.10
CA ALA A 249 23.64 -4.04 8.20
C ALA A 249 23.21 -3.30 6.92
N ALA A 250 23.50 -3.88 5.74
CA ALA A 250 23.07 -3.31 4.47
C ALA A 250 21.54 -3.28 4.34
N ASP A 251 20.85 -4.35 4.77
CA ASP A 251 19.40 -4.46 4.72
C ASP A 251 18.72 -3.46 5.70
N LEU A 252 19.28 -3.24 6.89
CA LEU A 252 18.81 -2.16 7.77
C LEU A 252 18.99 -0.77 7.16
N LEU A 253 20.10 -0.54 6.45
CA LEU A 253 20.42 0.74 5.84
C LEU A 253 19.64 1.02 4.56
N SER A 254 19.25 0.00 3.79
CA SER A 254 18.39 0.16 2.62
C SER A 254 17.06 0.80 3.01
N GLN A 255 16.52 0.44 4.17
CA GLN A 255 15.31 1.07 4.70
C GLN A 255 15.57 2.43 5.34
N ALA A 256 16.70 2.59 6.06
CA ALA A 256 17.03 3.83 6.75
C ALA A 256 17.20 5.02 5.82
N GLU A 257 17.63 4.81 4.57
CA GLU A 257 17.84 5.90 3.61
C GLU A 257 16.56 6.47 3.02
N HIS A 258 15.40 5.80 3.22
CA HIS A 258 14.11 6.27 2.71
C HIS A 258 13.65 7.55 3.39
N ASP A 259 13.65 7.58 4.73
CA ASP A 259 13.16 8.72 5.52
C ASP A 259 13.82 8.77 6.90
N LYS A 260 13.93 9.97 7.50
CA LYS A 260 14.45 10.18 8.86
C LYS A 260 13.63 9.47 9.95
N LEU A 261 12.40 9.10 9.65
CA LEU A 261 11.47 8.39 10.54
C LEU A 261 11.35 6.90 10.21
N ALA A 262 12.06 6.40 9.21
CA ALA A 262 12.08 4.97 8.89
C ALA A 262 12.54 4.16 10.11
N ALA A 263 11.88 3.02 10.37
CA ALA A 263 12.20 2.16 11.51
C ALA A 263 12.98 0.93 11.04
N CYS A 264 14.18 0.73 11.60
CA CYS A 264 15.10 -0.35 11.23
C CYS A 264 15.40 -1.19 12.47
N ILE A 265 14.84 -2.41 12.56
CA ILE A 265 14.88 -3.24 13.75
C ILE A 265 15.56 -4.58 13.43
N LEU A 266 16.60 -4.93 14.18
CA LEU A 266 17.16 -6.28 14.21
C LEU A 266 16.68 -6.97 15.49
N VAL A 267 16.14 -8.18 15.36
CA VAL A 267 15.84 -9.08 16.48
C VAL A 267 16.71 -10.33 16.33
N THR A 268 17.61 -10.59 17.27
CA THR A 268 18.55 -11.70 17.15
C THR A 268 18.74 -12.46 18.45
N THR A 269 18.99 -13.77 18.32
CA THR A 269 19.38 -14.63 19.44
C THR A 269 20.89 -14.61 19.71
N SER A 270 21.68 -13.94 18.85
CA SER A 270 23.14 -13.92 18.92
C SER A 270 23.66 -12.54 19.36
N GLN A 271 24.23 -12.45 20.57
CA GLN A 271 24.90 -11.22 21.03
C GLN A 271 26.08 -10.87 20.10
N ARG A 272 26.84 -11.88 19.60
CA ARG A 272 27.92 -11.66 18.64
C ARG A 272 27.43 -10.94 17.39
N LEU A 273 26.35 -11.44 16.78
CA LEU A 273 25.78 -10.82 15.59
C LEU A 273 25.30 -9.38 15.87
N ALA A 274 24.67 -9.16 17.01
CA ALA A 274 24.22 -7.82 17.43
C ALA A 274 25.37 -6.81 17.48
N ASP A 275 26.49 -7.19 18.09
CA ASP A 275 27.67 -6.34 18.23
C ASP A 275 28.34 -6.10 16.86
N GLU A 276 28.48 -7.12 16.02
CA GLU A 276 29.05 -7.01 14.68
C GLU A 276 28.19 -6.12 13.77
N VAL A 277 26.86 -6.28 13.77
CA VAL A 277 25.91 -5.47 12.99
C VAL A 277 25.98 -4.00 13.42
N ALA A 278 26.06 -3.72 14.73
CA ALA A 278 26.19 -2.35 15.21
C ALA A 278 27.45 -1.65 14.69
N ILE A 279 28.56 -2.39 14.55
CA ILE A 279 29.82 -1.90 13.98
C ILE A 279 29.70 -1.70 12.47
N GLU A 280 29.14 -2.66 11.75
CA GLU A 280 28.99 -2.59 10.29
C GLU A 280 28.02 -1.49 9.87
N VAL A 281 26.92 -1.25 10.60
CA VAL A 281 26.01 -0.11 10.35
C VAL A 281 26.77 1.22 10.40
N GLU A 282 27.62 1.45 11.41
CA GLU A 282 28.40 2.68 11.51
C GLU A 282 29.47 2.83 10.41
N LYS A 283 29.98 1.72 9.92
CA LYS A 283 30.94 1.69 8.82
C LYS A 283 30.25 2.02 7.49
N GLN A 284 29.17 1.32 7.17
CA GLN A 284 28.47 1.46 5.89
C GLN A 284 27.71 2.80 5.78
N LEU A 285 27.19 3.36 6.88
CA LEU A 285 26.57 4.69 6.91
C LEU A 285 27.43 5.77 6.27
N LYS A 286 28.76 5.73 6.50
CA LYS A 286 29.72 6.73 5.98
C LYS A 286 29.90 6.66 4.46
N GLU A 287 29.47 5.57 3.84
CA GLU A 287 29.59 5.35 2.41
C GLU A 287 28.33 5.77 1.63
N LEU A 288 27.22 6.05 2.35
CA LEU A 288 25.95 6.38 1.74
C LEU A 288 25.86 7.83 1.29
N PRO A 289 25.42 8.11 0.07
CA PRO A 289 25.14 9.48 -0.39
C PRO A 289 24.09 10.20 0.47
N ARG A 290 23.14 9.45 1.07
CA ARG A 290 22.07 9.96 1.94
C ARG A 290 22.37 9.73 3.43
N GLU A 291 23.66 9.78 3.83
CA GLU A 291 24.09 9.49 5.21
C GLU A 291 23.28 10.23 6.27
N GLU A 292 23.01 11.54 6.09
CA GLU A 292 22.30 12.33 7.10
C GLU A 292 20.90 11.77 7.39
N ILE A 293 20.18 11.33 6.35
CA ILE A 293 18.83 10.76 6.49
C ILE A 293 18.93 9.41 7.19
N ALA A 294 19.75 8.51 6.66
CA ALA A 294 19.91 7.16 7.21
C ALA A 294 20.43 7.20 8.66
N ARG A 295 21.38 8.07 8.97
CA ARG A 295 21.90 8.25 10.32
C ARG A 295 20.81 8.69 11.30
N THR A 296 19.99 9.66 10.92
CA THR A 296 18.89 10.13 11.76
C THR A 296 17.91 9.00 12.05
N SER A 297 17.53 8.24 11.02
CA SER A 297 16.68 7.05 11.15
C SER A 297 17.28 6.03 12.12
N ILE A 298 18.53 5.61 11.91
CA ILE A 298 19.21 4.62 12.74
C ILE A 298 19.36 5.08 14.21
N GLU A 299 19.68 6.34 14.45
CA GLU A 299 19.88 6.85 15.81
C GLU A 299 18.57 7.06 16.58
N THR A 300 17.50 7.45 15.89
CA THR A 300 16.22 7.75 16.54
C THR A 300 15.26 6.55 16.57
N GLN A 301 15.13 5.82 15.46
CA GLN A 301 14.19 4.74 15.27
C GLN A 301 14.83 3.34 15.22
N GLY A 302 16.16 3.26 14.93
CA GLY A 302 16.87 1.99 14.83
C GLY A 302 16.99 1.28 16.18
N ARG A 303 16.81 -0.05 16.19
CA ARG A 303 16.94 -0.89 17.39
C ARG A 303 17.57 -2.23 17.05
N ILE A 304 18.46 -2.70 17.92
CA ILE A 304 18.91 -4.10 17.96
C ILE A 304 18.35 -4.71 19.24
N ILE A 305 17.57 -5.77 19.13
CA ILE A 305 16.91 -6.46 20.25
C ILE A 305 17.50 -7.85 20.35
N VAL A 306 18.24 -8.10 21.42
CA VAL A 306 18.82 -9.41 21.71
C VAL A 306 17.82 -10.21 22.57
N VAL A 307 17.38 -11.36 22.08
CA VAL A 307 16.39 -12.25 22.70
C VAL A 307 17.04 -13.58 23.13
N GLU A 308 16.40 -14.32 24.02
CA GLU A 308 16.96 -15.61 24.50
C GLU A 308 16.75 -16.75 23.50
N ASN A 309 15.69 -16.69 22.72
CA ASN A 309 15.31 -17.75 21.81
C ASN A 309 14.44 -17.24 20.65
N MET A 310 14.20 -18.09 19.66
CA MET A 310 13.42 -17.76 18.48
C MET A 310 11.92 -17.56 18.76
N ASP A 311 11.38 -18.11 19.86
CA ASP A 311 9.99 -17.85 20.26
C ASP A 311 9.79 -16.40 20.67
N GLU A 312 10.76 -15.82 21.36
CA GLU A 312 10.78 -14.41 21.70
C GLU A 312 10.99 -13.52 20.46
N ALA A 313 11.84 -13.93 19.53
CA ALA A 313 12.03 -13.20 18.28
C ALA A 313 10.72 -13.10 17.47
N VAL A 314 10.01 -14.21 17.33
CA VAL A 314 8.69 -14.26 16.67
C VAL A 314 7.66 -13.43 17.45
N PHE A 315 7.68 -13.47 18.79
CA PHE A 315 6.78 -12.66 19.61
C PHE A 315 7.01 -11.16 19.35
N VAL A 316 8.27 -10.70 19.38
CA VAL A 316 8.62 -9.29 19.13
C VAL A 316 8.20 -8.88 17.72
N SER A 317 8.47 -9.69 16.71
CA SER A 317 8.07 -9.42 15.32
C SER A 317 6.55 -9.29 15.18
N ASN A 318 5.77 -10.24 15.72
CA ASN A 318 4.31 -10.16 15.67
C ASN A 318 3.74 -8.98 16.48
N PHE A 319 4.42 -8.56 17.55
CA PHE A 319 4.07 -7.37 18.32
C PHE A 319 4.27 -6.10 17.49
N VAL A 320 5.43 -5.97 16.82
CA VAL A 320 5.77 -4.83 15.95
C VAL A 320 4.84 -4.79 14.74
N ALA A 321 4.55 -5.95 14.14
CA ALA A 321 3.82 -6.08 12.89
C ALA A 321 4.43 -5.19 11.79
N PRO A 322 5.69 -5.46 11.37
CA PRO A 322 6.44 -4.61 10.49
C PRO A 322 5.88 -4.60 9.06
N GLU A 323 6.21 -3.56 8.32
CA GLU A 323 5.99 -3.47 6.88
C GLU A 323 6.77 -4.58 6.15
N HIS A 324 8.10 -4.58 6.31
CA HIS A 324 8.99 -5.60 5.76
C HIS A 324 9.53 -6.47 6.91
N LEU A 325 9.38 -7.79 6.77
CA LEU A 325 9.95 -8.76 7.69
C LEU A 325 10.95 -9.64 6.96
N GLU A 326 12.22 -9.61 7.34
CA GLU A 326 13.22 -10.54 6.87
C GLU A 326 13.47 -11.66 7.88
N LEU A 327 13.56 -12.90 7.39
CA LEU A 327 13.90 -14.08 8.16
C LEU A 327 15.30 -14.55 7.74
N ALA A 328 16.33 -13.88 8.25
CA ALA A 328 17.74 -14.15 7.96
C ALA A 328 18.25 -15.34 8.81
N VAL A 329 17.69 -16.51 8.56
CA VAL A 329 17.96 -17.77 9.26
C VAL A 329 18.10 -18.93 8.26
N ASP A 330 18.77 -20.02 8.64
CA ASP A 330 18.98 -21.19 7.78
C ASP A 330 17.67 -21.88 7.36
N ASN A 331 16.68 -21.95 8.25
CA ASN A 331 15.41 -22.63 8.02
C ASN A 331 14.19 -21.68 8.13
N PRO A 332 14.03 -20.70 7.25
CA PRO A 332 12.98 -19.69 7.36
C PRO A 332 11.56 -20.27 7.23
N PHE A 333 11.38 -21.41 6.55
CA PHE A 333 10.07 -22.05 6.41
C PHE A 333 9.53 -22.63 7.72
N GLU A 334 10.39 -22.91 8.73
CA GLU A 334 9.95 -23.32 10.06
C GLU A 334 9.32 -22.15 10.84
N LEU A 335 9.76 -20.92 10.56
CA LEU A 335 9.23 -19.71 11.20
C LEU A 335 7.97 -19.20 10.52
N LEU A 336 7.83 -19.38 9.20
CA LEU A 336 6.74 -18.83 8.41
C LEU A 336 5.33 -19.08 9.01
N PRO A 337 4.96 -20.31 9.47
CA PRO A 337 3.64 -20.54 10.05
C PRO A 337 3.39 -19.82 11.39
N ARG A 338 4.44 -19.30 12.01
CA ARG A 338 4.41 -18.62 13.30
C ARG A 338 4.32 -17.10 13.18
N ILE A 339 4.63 -16.57 12.00
CA ILE A 339 4.49 -15.15 11.66
C ILE A 339 3.02 -14.89 11.35
N LYS A 340 2.42 -13.98 12.09
CA LYS A 340 1.00 -13.61 11.96
C LYS A 340 0.81 -12.21 11.39
N ASN A 341 1.74 -11.32 11.66
CA ASN A 341 1.62 -9.90 11.41
C ASN A 341 2.89 -9.39 10.71
N ALA A 342 2.86 -9.29 9.40
CA ALA A 342 3.87 -8.64 8.59
C ALA A 342 3.23 -8.20 7.26
N GLY A 343 3.70 -7.10 6.69
CA GLY A 343 3.27 -6.67 5.36
C GLY A 343 3.81 -7.62 4.30
N SER A 344 5.13 -7.80 4.22
CA SER A 344 5.79 -8.79 3.36
C SER A 344 6.84 -9.57 4.15
N ILE A 345 7.09 -10.84 3.76
CA ILE A 345 8.04 -11.73 4.44
C ILE A 345 9.10 -12.19 3.44
N PHE A 346 10.35 -11.84 3.73
CA PHE A 346 11.54 -12.15 2.94
C PHE A 346 12.25 -13.32 3.59
N MET A 347 12.51 -14.39 2.82
CA MET A 347 12.80 -15.70 3.36
C MET A 347 14.26 -16.11 3.09
N GLY A 348 15.08 -16.18 4.15
CA GLY A 348 16.47 -16.68 4.08
C GLY A 348 17.49 -15.60 3.68
N HIS A 349 18.76 -16.00 3.66
CA HIS A 349 19.93 -15.12 3.53
C HIS A 349 20.11 -14.44 2.16
N ASN A 350 19.34 -14.84 1.12
CA ASN A 350 19.50 -14.34 -0.25
C ASN A 350 18.27 -13.55 -0.73
N THR A 351 17.45 -13.08 0.19
CA THR A 351 16.21 -12.40 -0.15
C THR A 351 16.13 -11.05 0.58
N PRO A 352 16.95 -10.06 0.17
CA PRO A 352 16.91 -8.73 0.74
C PRO A 352 15.65 -7.99 0.31
N GLU A 353 15.20 -7.04 1.12
CA GLU A 353 13.99 -6.23 0.91
C GLU A 353 13.92 -5.59 -0.49
N PRO A 354 14.99 -5.00 -1.08
CA PRO A 354 14.92 -4.39 -2.41
C PRO A 354 14.53 -5.36 -3.53
N LEU A 355 14.73 -6.67 -3.36
CA LEU A 355 14.26 -7.66 -4.32
C LEU A 355 12.72 -7.63 -4.43
N GLY A 356 12.02 -7.47 -3.31
CA GLY A 356 10.56 -7.32 -3.26
C GLY A 356 10.10 -6.02 -3.88
N ASP A 357 10.82 -4.96 -3.62
CA ASP A 357 10.48 -3.62 -4.11
C ASP A 357 10.50 -3.51 -5.64
N TYR A 358 11.38 -4.28 -6.30
CA TYR A 358 11.60 -4.10 -7.72
C TYR A 358 11.22 -5.30 -8.59
N LEU A 359 11.54 -6.55 -8.21
CA LEU A 359 11.53 -7.63 -9.18
C LEU A 359 10.80 -8.90 -8.75
N ALA A 360 10.57 -9.15 -7.46
CA ALA A 360 10.05 -10.44 -6.98
C ALA A 360 8.60 -10.72 -7.41
N GLY A 361 7.78 -9.68 -7.58
CA GLY A 361 6.40 -9.80 -8.01
C GLY A 361 5.33 -9.55 -6.95
N PRO A 362 5.45 -9.96 -5.67
CA PRO A 362 4.58 -9.48 -4.60
C PRO A 362 4.58 -7.96 -4.51
N ASN A 363 3.47 -7.38 -4.04
CA ASN A 363 3.29 -5.94 -4.00
C ASN A 363 4.14 -5.29 -2.90
N HIS A 364 4.74 -4.15 -3.22
CA HIS A 364 5.52 -3.35 -2.28
C HIS A 364 4.70 -2.23 -1.58
N THR A 365 3.43 -2.05 -1.96
CA THR A 365 2.54 -1.14 -1.23
C THR A 365 1.99 -1.90 -0.03
N LEU A 366 2.65 -1.72 1.10
CA LEU A 366 2.51 -2.54 2.29
C LEU A 366 1.88 -1.77 3.45
N PRO A 367 1.20 -2.46 4.38
CA PRO A 367 0.71 -1.86 5.61
C PRO A 367 1.87 -1.48 6.53
N THR A 368 1.93 -0.21 6.93
CA THR A 368 2.95 0.36 7.82
C THR A 368 2.39 0.60 9.22
N SER A 369 3.24 1.02 10.15
CA SER A 369 2.83 1.49 11.49
C SER A 369 2.03 0.46 12.29
N GLY A 370 2.35 -0.83 12.12
CA GLY A 370 1.70 -1.94 12.82
C GLY A 370 0.32 -2.30 12.29
N THR A 371 -0.11 -1.71 11.18
CA THR A 371 -1.40 -2.01 10.57
C THR A 371 -1.45 -3.38 9.91
N ALA A 372 -0.30 -4.05 9.73
CA ALA A 372 -0.25 -5.45 9.30
C ALA A 372 -0.99 -6.42 10.24
N LYS A 373 -1.42 -5.97 11.42
CA LYS A 373 -2.33 -6.70 12.32
C LYS A 373 -3.74 -6.86 11.77
N PHE A 374 -4.15 -6.01 10.80
CA PHE A 374 -5.52 -5.99 10.24
C PHE A 374 -5.58 -5.56 8.77
N SER A 375 -4.47 -5.17 8.17
CA SER A 375 -4.36 -4.81 6.76
C SER A 375 -3.43 -5.75 6.02
N SER A 376 -3.61 -5.84 4.71
CA SER A 376 -2.80 -6.65 3.79
C SER A 376 -2.04 -5.77 2.81
N PRO A 377 -1.01 -6.29 2.13
CA PRO A 377 -0.45 -5.66 0.94
C PRO A 377 -1.50 -5.35 -0.11
N LEU A 378 -1.27 -4.32 -0.91
CA LEU A 378 -2.11 -4.01 -2.06
C LEU A 378 -2.20 -5.23 -2.99
N SER A 379 -3.40 -5.54 -3.43
CA SER A 379 -3.68 -6.76 -4.20
C SER A 379 -4.82 -6.55 -5.19
N VAL A 380 -5.14 -7.57 -5.97
CA VAL A 380 -6.33 -7.57 -6.85
C VAL A 380 -7.62 -7.39 -6.02
N ASP A 381 -7.66 -7.88 -4.78
CA ASP A 381 -8.83 -7.73 -3.90
C ASP A 381 -9.15 -6.26 -3.57
N ASP A 382 -8.17 -5.36 -3.66
CA ASP A 382 -8.36 -3.93 -3.45
C ASP A 382 -9.15 -3.23 -4.55
N PHE A 383 -9.15 -3.80 -5.74
CA PHE A 383 -9.74 -3.25 -6.95
C PHE A 383 -11.04 -3.93 -7.36
N ILE A 384 -11.60 -4.79 -6.51
CA ILE A 384 -12.87 -5.47 -6.72
C ILE A 384 -13.86 -5.15 -5.60
N LYS A 385 -15.14 -5.33 -5.92
CA LYS A 385 -16.25 -5.31 -4.97
C LYS A 385 -17.10 -6.57 -5.13
N LYS A 386 -17.76 -7.01 -4.07
CA LYS A 386 -18.53 -8.24 -4.04
C LYS A 386 -19.98 -7.92 -3.70
N SER A 387 -20.91 -8.43 -4.51
CA SER A 387 -22.34 -8.26 -4.27
C SER A 387 -23.00 -9.63 -4.10
N SER A 388 -23.71 -9.82 -2.99
CA SER A 388 -24.49 -11.03 -2.80
C SER A 388 -25.82 -10.92 -3.56
N PHE A 389 -26.23 -12.02 -4.19
CA PHE A 389 -27.56 -12.13 -4.77
C PHE A 389 -28.36 -13.25 -4.10
N ILE A 390 -29.65 -13.01 -3.99
CA ILE A 390 -30.60 -13.88 -3.31
C ILE A 390 -31.78 -14.09 -4.23
N TYR A 391 -32.06 -15.35 -4.60
CA TYR A 391 -33.26 -15.74 -5.33
C TYR A 391 -34.03 -16.81 -4.55
N TYR A 392 -35.29 -16.59 -4.37
CA TYR A 392 -36.23 -17.57 -3.81
C TYR A 392 -37.30 -17.90 -4.81
N SER A 393 -37.56 -19.21 -5.04
CA SER A 393 -38.80 -19.65 -5.69
C SER A 393 -40.00 -19.35 -4.78
N LYS A 394 -41.22 -19.38 -5.31
CA LYS A 394 -42.42 -19.22 -4.50
C LYS A 394 -42.48 -20.29 -3.41
N GLN A 395 -42.17 -21.54 -3.76
CA GLN A 395 -42.12 -22.67 -2.82
C GLN A 395 -41.07 -22.42 -1.72
N GLY A 396 -39.84 -22.05 -2.10
CA GLY A 396 -38.76 -21.77 -1.11
C GLY A 396 -39.15 -20.66 -0.15
N LEU A 397 -39.81 -19.59 -0.64
CA LEU A 397 -40.28 -18.51 0.22
C LEU A 397 -41.43 -18.99 1.14
N GLU A 398 -42.34 -19.85 0.66
CA GLU A 398 -43.43 -20.41 1.46
C GLU A 398 -42.93 -21.23 2.65
N GLU A 399 -41.86 -22.00 2.47
CA GLU A 399 -41.23 -22.81 3.52
C GLU A 399 -40.64 -21.98 4.67
N VAL A 400 -40.26 -20.73 4.42
CA VAL A 400 -39.62 -19.87 5.40
C VAL A 400 -40.43 -18.65 5.83
N LYS A 401 -41.58 -18.38 5.19
CA LYS A 401 -42.39 -17.16 5.40
C LYS A 401 -42.69 -16.88 6.86
N ASP A 402 -43.14 -17.88 7.61
CA ASP A 402 -43.56 -17.69 9.01
C ASP A 402 -42.38 -17.41 9.90
N LYS A 403 -41.22 -17.95 9.57
CA LYS A 403 -39.95 -17.67 10.29
C LYS A 403 -39.52 -16.23 10.08
N VAL A 404 -39.57 -15.74 8.84
CA VAL A 404 -39.23 -14.35 8.51
C VAL A 404 -40.19 -13.37 9.18
N ILE A 405 -41.51 -13.66 9.10
CA ILE A 405 -42.53 -12.83 9.74
C ILE A 405 -42.29 -12.77 11.26
N LYS A 406 -42.09 -13.91 11.91
CA LYS A 406 -41.85 -13.99 13.33
C LYS A 406 -40.61 -13.21 13.77
N PHE A 407 -39.55 -13.28 12.96
CA PHE A 407 -38.30 -12.56 13.25
C PHE A 407 -38.52 -11.04 13.13
N ALA A 408 -39.14 -10.58 12.05
CA ALA A 408 -39.43 -9.18 11.83
C ALA A 408 -40.37 -8.59 12.91
N GLU A 409 -41.38 -9.34 13.36
CA GLU A 409 -42.27 -8.95 14.44
C GLU A 409 -41.52 -8.83 15.78
N ASN A 410 -40.59 -9.75 16.07
CA ASN A 410 -39.77 -9.68 17.28
C ASN A 410 -38.86 -8.43 17.31
N GLU A 411 -38.43 -7.95 16.14
CA GLU A 411 -37.67 -6.71 16.00
C GLU A 411 -38.56 -5.46 15.94
N GLY A 412 -39.89 -5.61 16.02
CA GLY A 412 -40.84 -4.50 15.90
C GLY A 412 -40.99 -3.95 14.49
N LEU A 413 -40.49 -4.67 13.46
CA LEU A 413 -40.46 -4.24 12.07
C LEU A 413 -41.70 -4.78 11.29
N THR A 414 -42.89 -4.30 11.58
CA THR A 414 -44.17 -4.77 10.99
C THR A 414 -44.20 -4.66 9.47
N ALA A 415 -43.58 -3.63 8.87
CA ALA A 415 -43.54 -3.50 7.42
C ALA A 415 -42.69 -4.60 6.76
N HIS A 416 -41.62 -5.07 7.42
CA HIS A 416 -40.84 -6.23 6.97
C HIS A 416 -41.65 -7.51 6.98
N ALA A 417 -42.40 -7.78 8.07
CA ALA A 417 -43.31 -8.93 8.16
C ALA A 417 -44.37 -8.88 7.05
N ARG A 418 -44.98 -7.71 6.83
CA ARG A 418 -45.99 -7.50 5.78
C ARG A 418 -45.42 -7.64 4.38
N SER A 419 -44.18 -7.30 4.15
CA SER A 419 -43.53 -7.51 2.84
C SER A 419 -43.51 -8.98 2.44
N VAL A 420 -43.45 -9.90 3.38
CA VAL A 420 -43.50 -11.34 3.12
C VAL A 420 -44.93 -11.82 3.05
N SER A 421 -45.78 -11.50 4.04
CA SER A 421 -47.18 -11.99 4.10
C SER A 421 -48.01 -11.61 2.88
N LYS A 422 -47.85 -10.37 2.37
CA LYS A 422 -48.56 -9.85 1.18
C LYS A 422 -48.27 -10.63 -0.11
N ARG A 423 -47.20 -11.39 -0.20
CA ARG A 423 -46.90 -12.26 -1.36
C ARG A 423 -47.75 -13.52 -1.40
N PHE A 424 -48.45 -13.80 -0.31
CA PHE A 424 -49.33 -14.99 -0.16
C PHE A 424 -50.81 -14.63 0.08
N GLU A 425 -51.12 -13.33 0.24
CA GLU A 425 -52.52 -12.87 0.26
C GLU A 425 -53.02 -12.80 -1.18
N LYS A 426 -54.29 -13.21 -1.39
CA LYS A 426 -54.98 -13.16 -2.69
C LYS A 426 -55.54 -11.75 -2.94
#